data_ede4c0322e4a880073f1565336c14be6
#
_entry.id   ede4c0322e4a880073f1565336c14be6
#
_cell.length_a   1.000
_cell.length_b   1.000
_cell.length_c   1.000
_cell.angle_alpha   90.00
_cell.angle_beta   90.00
_cell.angle_gamma   90.00
#
_symmetry.space_group_name_H-M   'P 1'
#
loop_
_entity.id
_entity.type
_entity.pdbx_description
1 polymer ?
#
loop_
_entity_poly.entity_id
_entity_poly.type
_entity_poly.pdbx_seq_one_letter_code
_entity_poly.pdbx_strand_id
1 'polypeptide(L)'
;MESPWLVIDSDALGYFYGGMNVILRPFLGLILALAPLHTAPAAELLYVPLVLDGVVLTYDISSLNAVGVKNSERTFISSDIIGPNGIAFDPSGNVYVSNGASNSISKFDSTGNFLSTIGSSITLADPAGLAVDSQGNLYAASFGVSAGVSSTVAKFDPAGAFVGAISNNVNRPFGVLVDAADNLYVGNWFTNNISKFDSSGTFQTTLGDSNNIDGPMGLAKDSGGNLFVANLNNFPIGSNVTKFDPAGLFAGYVGESANLTNPSALAIDSAGNLYVSSGISNIARISKFDSLGALQFSWTIPSVPNTMAIAIPEPSTAVLVLLGAGAILAYCRCR
;
A
#
# COMPACT_ATOMS: atom_id res chain seq x y z
N MET A 1 21.97 -17.84 26.00
CA MET A 1 21.01 -18.56 26.84
C MET A 1 20.52 -19.73 26.01
N GLU A 2 21.02 -20.91 26.35
CA GLU A 2 20.74 -22.14 25.63
C GLU A 2 19.34 -22.65 26.01
N SER A 3 18.56 -23.04 24.99
CA SER A 3 17.24 -23.67 25.20
C SER A 3 17.44 -25.13 25.65
N PRO A 4 16.70 -25.62 26.66
CA PRO A 4 16.82 -26.98 27.12
C PRO A 4 16.19 -27.95 26.10
N TRP A 5 16.96 -28.94 25.66
CA TRP A 5 16.47 -30.08 24.92
C TRP A 5 15.80 -31.05 25.88
N LEU A 6 14.56 -31.39 25.63
CA LEU A 6 13.88 -32.47 26.34
C LEU A 6 14.30 -33.80 25.67
N VAL A 7 15.16 -34.57 26.33
CA VAL A 7 15.48 -35.94 25.95
C VAL A 7 14.46 -36.83 26.65
N ILE A 8 13.59 -37.47 25.83
CA ILE A 8 12.69 -38.51 26.36
C ILE A 8 13.40 -39.84 26.10
N ASP A 9 13.80 -40.47 27.20
CA ASP A 9 14.39 -41.79 27.19
C ASP A 9 13.32 -42.83 26.80
N SER A 10 13.60 -43.66 25.81
CA SER A 10 12.64 -44.58 25.16
C SER A 10 12.39 -45.85 25.98
N ASP A 11 13.04 -46.04 27.15
CA ASP A 11 13.02 -47.33 27.90
C ASP A 11 12.22 -47.32 29.18
N ALA A 12 11.47 -46.26 29.54
CA ALA A 12 10.73 -46.23 30.77
C ALA A 12 9.30 -45.72 30.64
N LEU A 13 8.37 -46.56 30.21
CA LEU A 13 6.94 -46.41 30.54
C LEU A 13 6.26 -47.76 30.58
N GLY A 14 6.43 -48.45 31.73
CA GLY A 14 5.54 -49.52 32.11
C GLY A 14 4.57 -49.01 33.19
N TYR A 15 3.33 -48.75 32.85
CA TYR A 15 2.25 -48.60 33.82
C TYR A 15 1.34 -49.82 33.75
N PHE A 16 1.30 -50.58 34.87
CA PHE A 16 0.33 -51.66 35.07
C PHE A 16 -1.01 -51.06 35.50
N TYR A 17 -2.04 -51.33 34.76
CA TYR A 17 -3.42 -51.28 35.23
C TYR A 17 -4.22 -52.45 34.67
N GLY A 18 -4.63 -53.31 35.56
CA GLY A 18 -5.78 -54.23 35.46
C GLY A 18 -5.99 -55.01 34.19
N GLY A 19 -5.30 -56.15 34.00
CA GLY A 19 -5.93 -57.32 33.41
C GLY A 19 -6.24 -57.35 31.89
N MET A 20 -5.51 -56.61 31.06
CA MET A 20 -5.60 -56.79 29.58
C MET A 20 -4.20 -56.61 28.97
N ASN A 21 -3.66 -57.72 28.40
CA ASN A 21 -2.41 -57.64 27.65
C ASN A 21 -2.64 -56.90 26.32
N VAL A 22 -2.34 -55.63 26.28
CA VAL A 22 -2.24 -54.88 25.02
C VAL A 22 -0.77 -54.86 24.62
N ILE A 23 -0.38 -55.68 23.68
CA ILE A 23 0.94 -55.62 23.05
C ILE A 23 0.95 -54.36 22.14
N LEU A 24 1.43 -53.24 22.66
CA LEU A 24 1.78 -52.09 21.84
C LEU A 24 3.09 -52.41 21.09
N ARG A 25 3.02 -52.78 19.84
CA ARG A 25 4.20 -52.79 18.95
C ARG A 25 4.71 -51.36 18.84
N PRO A 26 6.03 -51.12 19.02
CA PRO A 26 6.59 -49.80 18.77
C PRO A 26 6.44 -49.53 17.26
N PHE A 27 5.46 -48.70 16.91
CA PHE A 27 5.48 -48.04 15.64
C PHE A 27 6.66 -47.06 15.70
N LEU A 28 7.63 -47.21 14.80
CA LEU A 28 8.63 -46.22 14.50
C LEU A 28 7.87 -44.94 14.07
N GLY A 29 7.47 -44.14 15.04
CA GLY A 29 6.85 -42.84 14.83
C GLY A 29 7.91 -41.94 14.24
N LEU A 30 7.74 -41.59 12.98
CA LEU A 30 8.40 -40.45 12.38
C LEU A 30 8.08 -39.24 13.28
N ILE A 31 9.01 -38.88 14.20
CA ILE A 31 8.97 -37.63 14.88
C ILE A 31 9.29 -36.60 13.79
N LEU A 32 8.24 -36.09 13.11
CA LEU A 32 8.36 -34.83 12.44
C LEU A 32 8.65 -33.82 13.57
N ALA A 33 9.91 -33.48 13.76
CA ALA A 33 10.26 -32.28 14.46
C ALA A 33 9.58 -31.14 13.66
N LEU A 34 8.46 -30.66 14.18
CA LEU A 34 7.91 -29.37 13.79
C LEU A 34 8.94 -28.34 14.24
N ALA A 35 10.04 -28.20 13.49
CA ALA A 35 10.76 -26.95 13.49
C ALA A 35 9.68 -25.89 13.26
N PRO A 36 9.66 -24.78 14.03
CA PRO A 36 8.78 -23.70 13.72
C PRO A 36 9.02 -23.41 12.25
N LEU A 37 8.00 -23.61 11.40
CA LEU A 37 8.03 -23.08 10.05
C LEU A 37 8.19 -21.58 10.27
N HIS A 38 9.42 -21.10 10.19
CA HIS A 38 9.68 -19.72 9.90
C HIS A 38 9.13 -19.53 8.49
N THR A 39 7.83 -19.24 8.41
CA THR A 39 7.29 -18.65 7.20
C THR A 39 8.08 -17.35 7.04
N ALA A 40 8.91 -17.30 6.00
CA ALA A 40 9.51 -16.03 5.65
C ALA A 40 8.38 -15.00 5.65
N PRO A 41 8.58 -13.82 6.25
CA PRO A 41 7.54 -12.79 6.22
C PRO A 41 7.11 -12.62 4.76
N ALA A 42 5.81 -12.51 4.54
CA ALA A 42 5.29 -12.30 3.19
C ALA A 42 6.01 -11.08 2.60
N ALA A 43 6.47 -11.20 1.36
CA ALA A 43 7.19 -10.12 0.70
C ALA A 43 6.30 -8.89 0.62
N GLU A 44 6.81 -7.72 1.03
CA GLU A 44 6.12 -6.46 0.77
C GLU A 44 6.34 -6.10 -0.69
N LEU A 45 5.26 -5.84 -1.42
CA LEU A 45 5.31 -5.44 -2.83
C LEU A 45 4.95 -3.96 -2.98
N LEU A 46 5.82 -3.23 -3.66
CA LEU A 46 5.56 -1.86 -4.11
C LEU A 46 4.88 -1.90 -5.47
N TYR A 47 3.68 -1.37 -5.58
CA TYR A 47 2.91 -1.26 -6.81
C TYR A 47 3.05 0.13 -7.42
N VAL A 48 3.38 0.17 -8.69
CA VAL A 48 3.78 1.40 -9.41
C VAL A 48 3.00 1.50 -10.71
N PRO A 49 1.88 2.26 -10.75
CA PRO A 49 1.18 2.55 -11.99
C PRO A 49 1.98 3.53 -12.85
N LEU A 50 2.24 3.17 -14.10
CA LEU A 50 3.00 3.97 -15.05
C LEU A 50 2.08 4.55 -16.11
N VAL A 51 1.83 5.87 -16.04
CA VAL A 51 0.87 6.59 -16.90
C VAL A 51 1.20 6.43 -18.38
N LEU A 52 2.47 6.62 -18.74
CA LEU A 52 2.92 6.60 -20.14
C LEU A 52 2.99 5.19 -20.72
N ASP A 53 3.26 4.21 -19.87
CA ASP A 53 3.44 2.81 -20.29
C ASP A 53 2.11 2.02 -20.25
N GLY A 54 1.08 2.56 -19.57
CA GLY A 54 -0.23 1.91 -19.45
C GLY A 54 -0.17 0.57 -18.69
N VAL A 55 0.70 0.46 -17.69
CA VAL A 55 0.90 -0.76 -16.90
C VAL A 55 1.00 -0.44 -15.41
N VAL A 56 0.76 -1.45 -14.57
CA VAL A 56 1.16 -1.43 -13.16
C VAL A 56 2.30 -2.42 -12.98
N LEU A 57 3.44 -1.93 -12.51
CA LEU A 57 4.59 -2.76 -12.15
C LEU A 57 4.57 -3.07 -10.65
N THR A 58 5.20 -4.19 -10.27
CA THR A 58 5.49 -4.53 -8.88
C THR A 58 6.97 -4.75 -8.66
N TYR A 59 7.43 -4.39 -7.46
CA TYR A 59 8.79 -4.62 -6.99
C TYR A 59 8.73 -5.25 -5.59
N ASP A 60 9.51 -6.33 -5.39
CA ASP A 60 9.74 -6.88 -4.06
C ASP A 60 10.74 -5.98 -3.32
N ILE A 61 10.24 -5.26 -2.31
CA ILE A 61 11.03 -4.28 -1.55
C ILE A 61 11.73 -4.88 -0.31
N SER A 62 11.63 -6.17 -0.08
CA SER A 62 12.37 -6.88 0.97
C SER A 62 13.88 -6.93 0.70
N SER A 63 14.31 -6.71 -0.55
CA SER A 63 15.71 -6.64 -0.93
C SER A 63 16.45 -5.47 -0.27
N LEU A 64 17.66 -5.73 0.17
CA LEU A 64 18.50 -4.74 0.89
C LEU A 64 19.26 -3.76 -0.02
N ASN A 65 19.11 -3.88 -1.34
CA ASN A 65 19.82 -3.02 -2.30
C ASN A 65 19.03 -2.81 -3.60
N ALA A 66 19.40 -1.76 -4.33
CA ALA A 66 18.72 -1.35 -5.56
C ALA A 66 18.69 -2.43 -6.65
N VAL A 67 19.75 -3.23 -6.78
CA VAL A 67 19.88 -4.26 -7.82
C VAL A 67 18.88 -5.39 -7.57
N GLY A 68 18.76 -5.85 -6.31
CA GLY A 68 17.78 -6.87 -5.93
C GLY A 68 16.35 -6.42 -6.16
N VAL A 69 15.99 -5.21 -5.74
CA VAL A 69 14.67 -4.64 -5.98
C VAL A 69 14.38 -4.51 -7.47
N LYS A 70 15.30 -3.95 -8.25
CA LYS A 70 15.11 -3.80 -9.71
C LYS A 70 14.96 -5.15 -10.42
N ASN A 71 15.69 -6.17 -10.02
CA ASN A 71 15.59 -7.51 -10.59
C ASN A 71 14.27 -8.22 -10.24
N SER A 72 13.54 -7.75 -9.23
CA SER A 72 12.23 -8.28 -8.85
C SER A 72 11.07 -7.67 -9.65
N GLU A 73 11.34 -6.70 -10.54
CA GLU A 73 10.32 -6.03 -11.37
C GLU A 73 9.43 -7.03 -12.11
N ARG A 74 8.12 -6.88 -11.99
CA ARG A 74 7.11 -7.67 -12.69
C ARG A 74 5.98 -6.76 -13.18
N THR A 75 5.40 -7.09 -14.32
CA THR A 75 4.14 -6.48 -14.75
C THR A 75 2.99 -7.17 -14.01
N PHE A 76 2.22 -6.40 -13.26
CA PHE A 76 1.07 -6.89 -12.51
C PHE A 76 -0.22 -6.72 -13.33
N ILE A 77 -0.44 -5.53 -13.92
CA ILE A 77 -1.59 -5.24 -14.78
C ILE A 77 -1.06 -4.60 -16.07
N SER A 78 -1.58 -5.07 -17.23
CA SER A 78 -1.27 -4.53 -18.55
C SER A 78 -2.49 -4.39 -19.46
N SER A 79 -3.69 -4.68 -18.95
CA SER A 79 -4.96 -4.50 -19.68
C SER A 79 -6.01 -3.83 -18.79
N ASP A 80 -7.10 -3.37 -19.38
CA ASP A 80 -8.24 -2.76 -18.70
C ASP A 80 -7.91 -1.48 -17.91
N ILE A 81 -6.77 -0.83 -18.23
CA ILE A 81 -6.33 0.45 -17.68
C ILE A 81 -5.91 1.40 -18.83
N ILE A 82 -6.25 2.69 -18.69
CA ILE A 82 -5.96 3.72 -19.72
C ILE A 82 -5.46 4.99 -19.01
N GLY A 83 -4.15 5.25 -19.10
CA GLY A 83 -3.52 6.35 -18.39
C GLY A 83 -3.66 6.21 -16.88
N PRO A 84 -3.11 5.12 -16.28
CA PRO A 84 -3.25 4.83 -14.87
C PRO A 84 -2.53 5.88 -14.02
N ASN A 85 -3.28 6.56 -13.14
CA ASN A 85 -2.76 7.60 -12.25
C ASN A 85 -2.59 7.13 -10.82
N GLY A 86 -3.67 6.62 -10.22
CA GLY A 86 -3.78 6.25 -8.82
C GLY A 86 -3.92 4.75 -8.61
N ILE A 87 -3.48 4.28 -7.45
CA ILE A 87 -3.65 2.89 -7.02
C ILE A 87 -4.01 2.83 -5.54
N ALA A 88 -4.94 1.96 -5.17
CA ALA A 88 -5.31 1.66 -3.79
C ALA A 88 -5.75 0.20 -3.64
N PHE A 89 -5.77 -0.27 -2.39
CA PHE A 89 -6.21 -1.62 -2.03
C PHE A 89 -7.38 -1.55 -1.06
N ASP A 90 -8.36 -2.45 -1.21
CA ASP A 90 -9.37 -2.63 -0.18
C ASP A 90 -8.92 -3.68 0.87
N PRO A 91 -9.62 -3.79 2.03
CA PRO A 91 -9.29 -4.77 3.06
C PRO A 91 -9.35 -6.23 2.60
N SER A 92 -9.97 -6.52 1.46
CA SER A 92 -10.04 -7.86 0.84
C SER A 92 -8.89 -8.11 -0.14
N GLY A 93 -7.95 -7.15 -0.30
CA GLY A 93 -6.82 -7.25 -1.22
C GLY A 93 -7.17 -6.94 -2.68
N ASN A 94 -8.38 -6.48 -3.01
CA ASN A 94 -8.67 -6.02 -4.37
C ASN A 94 -7.92 -4.73 -4.67
N VAL A 95 -7.53 -4.59 -5.93
CA VAL A 95 -6.73 -3.47 -6.43
C VAL A 95 -7.61 -2.53 -7.23
N TYR A 96 -7.53 -1.26 -6.94
CA TYR A 96 -8.21 -0.18 -7.68
C TYR A 96 -7.18 0.67 -8.40
N VAL A 97 -7.39 0.92 -9.69
CA VAL A 97 -6.51 1.76 -10.51
C VAL A 97 -7.36 2.85 -11.15
N SER A 98 -7.05 4.12 -10.88
CA SER A 98 -7.71 5.24 -11.55
C SER A 98 -7.15 5.42 -12.95
N ASN A 99 -8.05 5.65 -13.89
CA ASN A 99 -7.78 5.84 -15.32
C ASN A 99 -8.08 7.29 -15.71
N GLY A 100 -7.06 8.17 -15.63
CA GLY A 100 -7.23 9.59 -15.93
C GLY A 100 -7.79 9.83 -17.33
N ALA A 101 -7.26 9.13 -18.32
CA ALA A 101 -7.67 9.31 -19.72
C ALA A 101 -9.09 8.83 -20.03
N SER A 102 -9.68 7.92 -19.25
CA SER A 102 -11.04 7.40 -19.46
C SER A 102 -12.06 7.84 -18.42
N ASN A 103 -11.67 8.67 -17.43
CA ASN A 103 -12.53 9.12 -16.34
C ASN A 103 -13.24 7.96 -15.60
N SER A 104 -12.50 6.91 -15.29
CA SER A 104 -13.01 5.70 -14.67
C SER A 104 -12.00 5.12 -13.69
N ILE A 105 -12.41 4.12 -12.93
CA ILE A 105 -11.54 3.34 -12.04
C ILE A 105 -11.74 1.87 -12.38
N SER A 106 -10.67 1.15 -12.63
CA SER A 106 -10.69 -0.30 -12.84
C SER A 106 -10.45 -1.01 -11.51
N LYS A 107 -11.28 -2.02 -11.20
CA LYS A 107 -11.14 -2.90 -10.05
C LYS A 107 -10.63 -4.26 -10.51
N PHE A 108 -9.62 -4.78 -9.82
CA PHE A 108 -9.00 -6.09 -10.04
C PHE A 108 -9.01 -6.88 -8.73
N ASP A 109 -8.94 -8.20 -8.82
CA ASP A 109 -8.64 -9.04 -7.66
C ASP A 109 -7.14 -8.96 -7.27
N SER A 110 -6.77 -9.59 -6.15
CA SER A 110 -5.39 -9.59 -5.64
C SER A 110 -4.37 -10.28 -6.56
N THR A 111 -4.82 -10.97 -7.60
CA THR A 111 -3.97 -11.63 -8.62
C THR A 111 -3.89 -10.84 -9.93
N GLY A 112 -4.59 -9.70 -10.03
CA GLY A 112 -4.59 -8.83 -11.20
C GLY A 112 -5.66 -9.15 -12.24
N ASN A 113 -6.63 -10.02 -11.95
CA ASN A 113 -7.75 -10.26 -12.86
C ASN A 113 -8.77 -9.12 -12.76
N PHE A 114 -9.21 -8.60 -13.90
CA PHE A 114 -10.22 -7.56 -13.98
C PHE A 114 -11.56 -8.02 -13.42
N LEU A 115 -12.17 -7.20 -12.56
CA LEU A 115 -13.47 -7.47 -11.95
C LEU A 115 -14.56 -6.55 -12.49
N SER A 116 -14.31 -5.23 -12.49
CA SER A 116 -15.31 -4.24 -12.90
C SER A 116 -14.70 -2.86 -13.15
N THR A 117 -15.49 -2.00 -13.81
CA THR A 117 -15.23 -0.55 -13.92
C THR A 117 -16.15 0.21 -12.99
N ILE A 118 -15.60 1.21 -12.27
CA ILE A 118 -16.30 2.07 -11.31
C ILE A 118 -16.23 3.52 -11.81
N GLY A 119 -17.31 4.26 -11.61
CA GLY A 119 -17.41 5.67 -12.00
C GLY A 119 -17.62 5.87 -13.50
N SER A 120 -17.73 7.12 -13.89
CA SER A 120 -17.91 7.56 -15.29
C SER A 120 -17.55 9.04 -15.38
N SER A 121 -17.54 9.60 -16.58
CA SER A 121 -17.32 11.03 -16.85
C SER A 121 -18.33 11.97 -16.20
N ILE A 122 -19.44 11.46 -15.66
CA ILE A 122 -20.41 12.25 -14.88
C ILE A 122 -19.97 12.38 -13.41
N THR A 123 -19.28 11.37 -12.88
CA THR A 123 -18.86 11.31 -11.47
C THR A 123 -17.40 11.59 -11.26
N LEU A 124 -16.58 11.43 -12.29
CA LEU A 124 -15.13 11.59 -12.26
C LEU A 124 -14.65 12.47 -13.41
N ALA A 125 -13.69 13.35 -13.13
CA ALA A 125 -12.96 14.10 -14.14
C ALA A 125 -11.47 14.03 -13.85
N ASP A 126 -10.74 13.36 -14.72
CA ASP A 126 -9.30 13.12 -14.58
C ASP A 126 -8.97 12.55 -13.19
N PRO A 127 -9.47 11.33 -12.85
CA PRO A 127 -9.24 10.75 -11.54
C PRO A 127 -7.75 10.48 -11.32
N ALA A 128 -7.25 10.98 -10.19
CA ALA A 128 -5.86 10.91 -9.78
C ALA A 128 -5.68 9.93 -8.60
N GLY A 129 -5.33 10.41 -7.41
CA GLY A 129 -5.12 9.56 -6.25
C GLY A 129 -6.38 8.82 -5.78
N LEU A 130 -6.17 7.63 -5.25
CA LEU A 130 -7.20 6.77 -4.68
C LEU A 130 -6.86 6.43 -3.23
N ALA A 131 -7.88 6.29 -2.38
CA ALA A 131 -7.76 5.74 -1.03
C ALA A 131 -9.00 4.92 -0.68
N VAL A 132 -8.86 3.96 0.23
CA VAL A 132 -9.97 3.12 0.70
C VAL A 132 -10.04 3.21 2.22
N ASP A 133 -11.25 3.35 2.79
CA ASP A 133 -11.45 3.35 4.23
C ASP A 133 -11.58 1.91 4.80
N SER A 134 -11.66 1.79 6.13
CA SER A 134 -11.76 0.51 6.82
C SER A 134 -13.04 -0.28 6.46
N GLN A 135 -14.06 0.39 5.93
CA GLN A 135 -15.32 -0.21 5.51
C GLN A 135 -15.31 -0.61 4.02
N GLY A 136 -14.21 -0.33 3.30
CA GLY A 136 -14.07 -0.62 1.88
C GLY A 136 -14.67 0.47 0.97
N ASN A 137 -15.04 1.64 1.48
CA ASN A 137 -15.46 2.74 0.61
C ASN A 137 -14.24 3.33 -0.08
N LEU A 138 -14.37 3.59 -1.37
CA LEU A 138 -13.34 4.13 -2.23
C LEU A 138 -13.49 5.65 -2.37
N TYR A 139 -12.41 6.38 -2.13
CA TYR A 139 -12.29 7.82 -2.36
C TYR A 139 -11.39 8.06 -3.57
N ALA A 140 -11.84 8.88 -4.50
CA ALA A 140 -11.13 9.22 -5.73
C ALA A 140 -10.99 10.74 -5.88
N ALA A 141 -9.76 11.23 -5.92
CA ALA A 141 -9.49 12.63 -6.27
C ALA A 141 -9.87 12.87 -7.73
N SER A 142 -10.82 13.77 -7.97
CA SER A 142 -11.24 14.20 -9.30
C SER A 142 -10.62 15.56 -9.56
N PHE A 143 -9.54 15.60 -10.35
CA PHE A 143 -8.72 16.80 -10.57
C PHE A 143 -9.47 17.93 -11.28
N GLY A 144 -10.48 17.56 -12.08
CA GLY A 144 -11.46 18.52 -12.60
C GLY A 144 -10.94 19.45 -13.70
N VAL A 145 -10.06 18.98 -14.57
CA VAL A 145 -9.59 19.78 -15.72
C VAL A 145 -10.58 19.81 -16.88
N SER A 146 -11.57 18.92 -16.88
CA SER A 146 -12.59 18.86 -17.93
C SER A 146 -13.72 19.86 -17.69
N ALA A 147 -14.18 20.52 -18.74
CA ALA A 147 -15.24 21.52 -18.65
C ALA A 147 -16.55 20.90 -18.11
N GLY A 148 -17.08 21.46 -17.03
CA GLY A 148 -18.37 21.08 -16.45
C GLY A 148 -18.33 20.09 -15.28
N VAL A 149 -17.17 19.55 -14.91
CA VAL A 149 -16.99 18.72 -13.71
C VAL A 149 -16.15 19.47 -12.69
N SER A 150 -16.69 19.63 -11.50
CA SER A 150 -15.99 20.32 -10.39
C SER A 150 -14.88 19.45 -9.82
N SER A 151 -13.81 20.10 -9.37
CA SER A 151 -12.77 19.45 -8.56
C SER A 151 -13.36 18.94 -7.25
N THR A 152 -13.37 17.64 -7.04
CA THR A 152 -14.00 16.99 -5.89
C THR A 152 -13.22 15.75 -5.47
N VAL A 153 -13.52 15.22 -4.28
CA VAL A 153 -13.22 13.83 -3.95
C VAL A 153 -14.52 13.03 -4.02
N ALA A 154 -14.63 12.17 -5.03
CA ALA A 154 -15.78 11.28 -5.19
C ALA A 154 -15.68 10.10 -4.22
N LYS A 155 -16.83 9.72 -3.62
CA LYS A 155 -16.93 8.54 -2.74
C LYS A 155 -17.82 7.49 -3.40
N PHE A 156 -17.35 6.24 -3.38
CA PHE A 156 -18.06 5.05 -3.84
C PHE A 156 -18.14 4.04 -2.69
N ASP A 157 -19.23 3.28 -2.64
CA ASP A 157 -19.36 2.18 -1.69
C ASP A 157 -18.53 0.93 -2.13
N PRO A 158 -18.42 -0.11 -1.31
CA PRO A 158 -17.67 -1.32 -1.66
C PRO A 158 -18.18 -2.05 -2.91
N ALA A 159 -19.44 -1.84 -3.29
CA ALA A 159 -20.04 -2.37 -4.53
C ALA A 159 -19.69 -1.51 -5.76
N GLY A 160 -19.07 -0.33 -5.57
CA GLY A 160 -18.70 0.61 -6.62
C GLY A 160 -19.83 1.59 -6.99
N ALA A 161 -20.90 1.67 -6.20
CA ALA A 161 -21.95 2.66 -6.42
C ALA A 161 -21.52 4.03 -5.89
N PHE A 162 -21.78 5.10 -6.65
CA PHE A 162 -21.50 6.48 -6.23
C PHE A 162 -22.36 6.89 -5.04
N VAL A 163 -21.73 7.29 -3.95
CA VAL A 163 -22.39 7.70 -2.70
C VAL A 163 -22.51 9.23 -2.60
N GLY A 164 -21.52 9.95 -3.11
CA GLY A 164 -21.45 11.41 -3.05
C GLY A 164 -20.06 11.94 -3.30
N ALA A 165 -19.90 13.27 -3.16
CA ALA A 165 -18.60 13.91 -3.36
C ALA A 165 -18.36 15.02 -2.33
N ILE A 166 -17.11 15.18 -1.93
CA ILE A 166 -16.62 16.29 -1.09
C ILE A 166 -16.09 17.37 -2.02
N SER A 167 -16.65 18.57 -1.98
CA SER A 167 -16.26 19.72 -2.79
C SER A 167 -15.78 20.92 -1.96
N ASN A 168 -16.27 21.07 -0.72
CA ASN A 168 -15.85 22.15 0.16
C ASN A 168 -14.43 21.90 0.64
N ASN A 169 -13.57 22.96 0.65
CA ASN A 169 -12.15 22.87 1.03
C ASN A 169 -11.34 21.89 0.15
N VAL A 170 -11.78 21.66 -1.09
CA VAL A 170 -11.09 20.87 -2.10
C VAL A 170 -10.83 21.72 -3.33
N ASN A 171 -9.60 21.77 -3.80
CA ASN A 171 -9.22 22.58 -4.95
C ASN A 171 -8.14 21.87 -5.80
N ARG A 172 -8.55 21.33 -6.94
CA ARG A 172 -7.73 20.47 -7.79
C ARG A 172 -7.04 19.39 -6.96
N PRO A 173 -7.81 18.48 -6.33
CA PRO A 173 -7.25 17.44 -5.50
C PRO A 173 -6.44 16.48 -6.34
N PHE A 174 -5.24 16.13 -5.89
CA PHE A 174 -4.43 15.11 -6.56
C PHE A 174 -4.21 13.90 -5.66
N GLY A 175 -3.43 14.03 -4.60
CA GLY A 175 -3.25 12.98 -3.61
C GLY A 175 -4.42 12.89 -2.65
N VAL A 176 -4.83 11.69 -2.34
CA VAL A 176 -5.74 11.39 -1.23
C VAL A 176 -5.18 10.26 -0.38
N LEU A 177 -5.45 10.30 0.92
CA LEU A 177 -5.03 9.32 1.89
C LEU A 177 -6.14 9.16 2.94
N VAL A 178 -6.44 7.93 3.33
CA VAL A 178 -7.27 7.62 4.50
C VAL A 178 -6.39 7.01 5.59
N ASP A 179 -6.46 7.52 6.81
CA ASP A 179 -5.68 6.99 7.93
C ASP A 179 -6.45 5.89 8.70
N ALA A 180 -5.78 5.25 9.67
CA ALA A 180 -6.35 4.14 10.45
C ALA A 180 -7.58 4.53 11.30
N ALA A 181 -7.87 5.83 11.46
CA ALA A 181 -9.08 6.35 12.11
C ALA A 181 -10.14 6.80 11.08
N ASP A 182 -9.97 6.40 9.81
CA ASP A 182 -10.80 6.78 8.67
C ASP A 182 -10.86 8.30 8.41
N ASN A 183 -9.87 9.08 8.88
CA ASN A 183 -9.76 10.47 8.47
C ASN A 183 -9.21 10.55 7.05
N LEU A 184 -9.83 11.39 6.22
CA LEU A 184 -9.41 11.65 4.85
C LEU A 184 -8.50 12.88 4.79
N TYR A 185 -7.37 12.75 4.13
CA TYR A 185 -6.43 13.83 3.80
C TYR A 185 -6.45 14.05 2.30
N VAL A 186 -6.57 15.29 1.87
CA VAL A 186 -6.69 15.69 0.45
C VAL A 186 -5.62 16.71 0.11
N GLY A 187 -4.72 16.36 -0.78
CA GLY A 187 -3.71 17.25 -1.33
C GLY A 187 -4.32 18.18 -2.37
N ASN A 188 -4.41 19.46 -2.05
CA ASN A 188 -4.97 20.49 -2.92
C ASN A 188 -3.86 21.12 -3.76
N TRP A 189 -3.69 20.61 -4.98
CA TRP A 189 -2.60 21.02 -5.87
C TRP A 189 -2.57 22.53 -6.18
N PHE A 190 -3.76 23.15 -6.30
CA PHE A 190 -3.85 24.56 -6.68
C PHE A 190 -3.67 25.51 -5.49
N THR A 191 -4.05 25.13 -4.28
CA THR A 191 -3.96 25.98 -3.09
C THR A 191 -2.76 25.66 -2.20
N ASN A 192 -1.92 24.70 -2.60
CA ASN A 192 -0.68 24.35 -1.89
C ASN A 192 -0.93 24.05 -0.40
N ASN A 193 -1.89 23.16 -0.12
CA ASN A 193 -2.22 22.74 1.24
C ASN A 193 -2.87 21.36 1.27
N ILE A 194 -3.05 20.81 2.46
CA ILE A 194 -3.74 19.56 2.70
C ILE A 194 -5.01 19.84 3.50
N SER A 195 -6.16 19.44 3.01
CA SER A 195 -7.41 19.45 3.79
C SER A 195 -7.58 18.12 4.51
N LYS A 196 -7.92 18.19 5.81
CA LYS A 196 -8.27 17.03 6.63
C LYS A 196 -9.75 17.01 6.91
N PHE A 197 -10.37 15.85 6.71
CA PHE A 197 -11.76 15.56 7.02
C PHE A 197 -11.82 14.38 8.00
N ASP A 198 -12.87 14.32 8.83
CA ASP A 198 -13.12 13.13 9.65
C ASP A 198 -13.80 12.00 8.84
N SER A 199 -14.04 10.88 9.48
CA SER A 199 -14.64 9.68 8.86
C SER A 199 -16.08 9.93 8.32
N SER A 200 -16.75 11.00 8.78
CA SER A 200 -18.05 11.41 8.25
C SER A 200 -17.94 12.30 7.00
N GLY A 201 -16.73 12.73 6.62
CA GLY A 201 -16.48 13.71 5.56
C GLY A 201 -16.62 15.17 6.01
N THR A 202 -16.68 15.44 7.33
CA THR A 202 -16.72 16.80 7.86
C THR A 202 -15.32 17.38 7.90
N PHE A 203 -15.16 18.60 7.34
CA PHE A 203 -13.87 19.32 7.35
C PHE A 203 -13.41 19.60 8.78
N GLN A 204 -12.15 19.30 9.06
CA GLN A 204 -11.52 19.49 10.37
C GLN A 204 -10.55 20.65 10.37
N THR A 205 -9.57 20.62 9.45
CA THR A 205 -8.49 21.62 9.41
C THR A 205 -7.76 21.59 8.07
N THR A 206 -6.95 22.63 7.85
CA THR A 206 -5.98 22.71 6.77
C THR A 206 -4.57 22.55 7.34
N LEU A 207 -3.72 21.73 6.71
CA LEU A 207 -2.31 21.55 7.04
C LEU A 207 -1.43 22.16 5.95
N GLY A 208 -0.38 22.85 6.35
CA GLY A 208 0.57 23.47 5.44
C GLY A 208 0.02 24.67 4.66
N ASP A 209 0.93 25.33 4.00
CA ASP A 209 0.70 26.45 3.11
C ASP A 209 1.83 26.56 2.06
N SER A 210 1.81 27.57 1.21
CA SER A 210 2.82 27.79 0.16
C SER A 210 4.26 27.99 0.65
N ASN A 211 4.51 28.08 1.97
CA ASN A 211 5.87 28.13 2.52
C ASN A 211 6.47 26.74 2.72
N ASN A 212 5.63 25.70 2.79
CA ASN A 212 6.07 24.33 3.05
C ASN A 212 5.43 23.27 2.14
N ILE A 213 4.46 23.63 1.31
CA ILE A 213 3.85 22.77 0.30
C ILE A 213 3.82 23.51 -1.04
N ASP A 214 4.20 22.81 -2.13
CA ASP A 214 4.09 23.34 -3.50
C ASP A 214 3.72 22.22 -4.49
N GLY A 215 2.49 22.25 -4.97
CA GLY A 215 1.93 21.21 -5.85
C GLY A 215 1.88 19.82 -5.20
N PRO A 216 1.14 19.64 -4.09
CA PRO A 216 1.10 18.37 -3.38
C PRO A 216 0.50 17.27 -4.26
N MET A 217 1.26 16.20 -4.47
CA MET A 217 0.84 15.03 -5.25
C MET A 217 0.67 13.78 -4.35
N GLY A 218 1.74 13.09 -4.06
CA GLY A 218 1.71 11.91 -3.21
C GLY A 218 1.57 12.25 -1.73
N LEU A 219 0.75 11.48 -1.03
CA LEU A 219 0.58 11.54 0.42
C LEU A 219 0.89 10.17 1.00
N ALA A 220 1.59 10.13 2.15
CA ALA A 220 1.79 8.92 2.93
C ALA A 220 1.80 9.24 4.41
N LYS A 221 1.42 8.28 5.26
CA LYS A 221 1.42 8.44 6.72
C LYS A 221 2.10 7.27 7.37
N ASP A 222 3.04 7.52 8.28
CA ASP A 222 3.71 6.46 9.03
C ASP A 222 2.88 5.99 10.24
N SER A 223 3.31 4.89 10.85
CA SER A 223 2.67 4.33 12.05
C SER A 223 2.76 5.26 13.27
N GLY A 224 3.70 6.21 13.26
CA GLY A 224 3.84 7.26 14.28
C GLY A 224 2.84 8.41 14.08
N GLY A 225 2.11 8.42 12.97
CA GLY A 225 1.13 9.46 12.63
C GLY A 225 1.70 10.65 11.88
N ASN A 226 2.99 10.65 11.52
CA ASN A 226 3.56 11.71 10.68
C ASN A 226 3.01 11.62 9.26
N LEU A 227 2.65 12.77 8.68
CA LEU A 227 2.20 12.90 7.30
C LEU A 227 3.35 13.37 6.42
N PHE A 228 3.56 12.69 5.30
CA PHE A 228 4.55 13.04 4.28
C PHE A 228 3.83 13.48 3.01
N VAL A 229 4.32 14.55 2.37
CA VAL A 229 3.73 15.18 1.19
C VAL A 229 4.80 15.36 0.12
N ALA A 230 4.64 14.75 -1.03
CA ALA A 230 5.51 14.98 -2.17
C ALA A 230 5.16 16.31 -2.86
N ASN A 231 6.14 17.18 -3.02
CA ASN A 231 6.01 18.50 -3.66
C ASN A 231 6.52 18.43 -5.11
N LEU A 232 5.60 18.43 -6.07
CA LEU A 232 5.96 18.32 -7.49
C LEU A 232 6.71 19.55 -7.99
N ASN A 233 6.27 20.76 -7.58
CA ASN A 233 6.90 22.00 -8.01
C ASN A 233 8.17 22.29 -7.19
N ASN A 234 9.13 22.95 -7.82
CA ASN A 234 10.45 23.18 -7.22
C ASN A 234 10.63 24.56 -6.63
N PHE A 235 9.62 25.43 -6.69
CA PHE A 235 9.73 26.82 -6.27
C PHE A 235 8.53 27.23 -5.40
N PRO A 236 8.75 27.89 -4.25
CA PRO A 236 10.04 28.35 -3.70
C PRO A 236 10.78 27.32 -2.82
N ILE A 237 10.16 26.17 -2.47
CA ILE A 237 10.63 25.27 -1.42
C ILE A 237 11.58 24.15 -1.90
N GLY A 238 11.84 24.07 -3.21
CA GLY A 238 12.70 23.02 -3.80
C GLY A 238 12.03 21.66 -3.92
N SER A 239 12.71 20.73 -4.58
CA SER A 239 12.26 19.33 -4.73
C SER A 239 12.48 18.56 -3.44
N ASN A 240 11.43 18.34 -2.67
CA ASN A 240 11.50 17.66 -1.38
C ASN A 240 10.18 16.99 -1.02
N VAL A 241 10.19 16.24 0.06
CA VAL A 241 8.99 15.71 0.71
C VAL A 241 8.82 16.48 2.03
N THR A 242 7.70 17.18 2.19
CA THR A 242 7.34 17.83 3.45
C THR A 242 6.88 16.81 4.47
N LYS A 243 7.36 16.95 5.71
CA LYS A 243 6.92 16.15 6.85
C LYS A 243 6.13 17.04 7.83
N PHE A 244 4.96 16.55 8.24
CA PHE A 244 4.18 17.08 9.35
C PHE A 244 4.18 16.07 10.49
N ASP A 245 4.21 16.55 11.73
CA ASP A 245 4.06 15.73 12.92
C ASP A 245 2.60 15.24 13.11
N PRO A 246 2.32 14.36 14.10
CA PRO A 246 0.97 13.88 14.36
C PRO A 246 -0.05 14.97 14.74
N ALA A 247 0.43 16.12 15.24
CA ALA A 247 -0.42 17.27 15.53
C ALA A 247 -0.70 18.13 14.27
N GLY A 248 -0.07 17.81 13.14
CA GLY A 248 -0.19 18.54 11.87
C GLY A 248 0.73 19.76 11.76
N LEU A 249 1.74 19.87 12.64
CA LEU A 249 2.71 20.95 12.57
C LEU A 249 3.87 20.57 11.64
N PHE A 250 4.39 21.55 10.90
CA PHE A 250 5.54 21.37 10.03
C PHE A 250 6.76 20.87 10.84
N ALA A 251 7.29 19.71 10.43
CA ALA A 251 8.39 19.01 11.10
C ALA A 251 9.68 18.92 10.26
N GLY A 252 9.72 19.60 9.10
CA GLY A 252 10.89 19.61 8.23
C GLY A 252 10.66 18.95 6.88
N TYR A 253 11.76 18.68 6.17
CA TYR A 253 11.76 18.05 4.85
C TYR A 253 12.55 16.74 4.88
N VAL A 254 12.14 15.80 4.00
CA VAL A 254 12.88 14.57 3.69
C VAL A 254 13.33 14.63 2.25
N GLY A 255 14.59 14.25 2.00
CA GLY A 255 15.20 14.31 0.67
C GLY A 255 15.46 15.76 0.23
N GLU A 256 16.71 16.14 0.20
CA GLU A 256 17.10 17.45 -0.33
C GLU A 256 17.09 17.43 -1.86
N SER A 257 17.01 18.59 -2.50
CA SER A 257 16.94 18.77 -3.96
C SER A 257 18.06 18.05 -4.74
N ALA A 258 19.19 17.75 -4.10
CA ALA A 258 20.25 16.96 -4.69
C ALA A 258 19.87 15.47 -4.93
N ASN A 259 18.90 14.95 -4.16
CA ASN A 259 18.49 13.55 -4.19
C ASN A 259 17.14 13.33 -4.88
N LEU A 260 16.30 14.37 -4.96
CA LEU A 260 14.98 14.32 -5.54
C LEU A 260 14.82 15.39 -6.63
N THR A 261 14.11 15.06 -7.69
CA THR A 261 13.69 16.01 -8.73
C THR A 261 12.24 15.75 -9.03
N ASN A 262 11.36 16.73 -8.81
CA ASN A 262 9.91 16.60 -9.00
C ASN A 262 9.35 15.33 -8.32
N PRO A 263 9.44 15.20 -7.00
CA PRO A 263 8.85 14.05 -6.31
C PRO A 263 7.33 14.05 -6.50
N SER A 264 6.77 12.88 -6.81
CA SER A 264 5.36 12.75 -7.16
C SER A 264 4.61 11.74 -6.33
N ALA A 265 5.11 10.51 -6.19
CA ALA A 265 4.45 9.45 -5.46
C ALA A 265 5.20 9.07 -4.18
N LEU A 266 4.46 8.69 -3.14
CA LEU A 266 4.99 8.23 -1.86
C LEU A 266 4.36 6.90 -1.46
N ALA A 267 5.15 6.05 -0.82
CA ALA A 267 4.68 4.88 -0.08
C ALA A 267 5.58 4.64 1.14
N ILE A 268 5.05 4.02 2.20
CA ILE A 268 5.80 3.69 3.42
C ILE A 268 5.63 2.20 3.70
N ASP A 269 6.75 1.50 3.95
CA ASP A 269 6.75 0.08 4.30
C ASP A 269 6.46 -0.13 5.81
N SER A 270 6.27 -1.39 6.21
CA SER A 270 5.98 -1.75 7.61
C SER A 270 7.11 -1.40 8.58
N ALA A 271 8.33 -1.23 8.08
CA ALA A 271 9.49 -0.81 8.86
C ALA A 271 9.60 0.74 8.97
N GLY A 272 8.70 1.49 8.33
CA GLY A 272 8.69 2.95 8.32
C GLY A 272 9.65 3.56 7.30
N ASN A 273 10.18 2.80 6.34
CA ASN A 273 10.98 3.37 5.27
C ASN A 273 10.07 4.05 4.24
N LEU A 274 10.49 5.23 3.78
CA LEU A 274 9.77 6.02 2.80
C LEU A 274 10.34 5.76 1.39
N TYR A 275 9.44 5.43 0.47
CA TYR A 275 9.72 5.30 -0.96
C TYR A 275 9.18 6.52 -1.68
N VAL A 276 10.04 7.18 -2.44
CA VAL A 276 9.72 8.43 -3.17
C VAL A 276 10.01 8.23 -4.64
N SER A 277 8.99 8.36 -5.49
CA SER A 277 9.24 8.47 -6.93
C SER A 277 9.64 9.89 -7.27
N SER A 278 10.60 10.04 -8.16
CA SER A 278 11.08 11.34 -8.62
C SER A 278 11.67 11.25 -10.02
N GLY A 279 11.76 12.38 -10.71
CA GLY A 279 12.41 12.45 -12.01
C GLY A 279 11.71 13.38 -12.98
N ILE A 280 12.27 13.42 -14.18
CA ILE A 280 11.71 14.12 -15.35
C ILE A 280 11.72 13.15 -16.53
N SER A 281 10.69 13.18 -17.35
CA SER A 281 10.43 12.44 -18.60
C SER A 281 11.21 11.15 -18.88
N ASN A 282 12.54 11.15 -18.90
CA ASN A 282 13.38 10.01 -19.27
C ASN A 282 14.32 9.54 -18.17
N ILE A 283 14.26 10.16 -16.97
CA ILE A 283 15.09 9.82 -15.82
C ILE A 283 14.18 9.69 -14.60
N ALA A 284 13.41 8.60 -14.60
CA ALA A 284 12.55 8.27 -13.48
C ALA A 284 13.25 7.31 -12.54
N ARG A 285 13.07 7.53 -11.24
CA ARG A 285 13.63 6.68 -10.17
C ARG A 285 12.70 6.57 -8.99
N ILE A 286 12.87 5.52 -8.22
CA ILE A 286 12.34 5.41 -6.86
C ILE A 286 13.53 5.43 -5.90
N SER A 287 13.46 6.25 -4.87
CA SER A 287 14.46 6.39 -3.81
C SER A 287 13.88 5.87 -2.50
N LYS A 288 14.64 5.01 -1.79
CA LYS A 288 14.30 4.54 -0.46
C LYS A 288 15.04 5.36 0.58
N PHE A 289 14.28 5.93 1.51
CA PHE A 289 14.79 6.60 2.70
C PHE A 289 14.43 5.77 3.93
N ASP A 290 15.29 5.74 4.92
CA ASP A 290 14.95 5.11 6.21
C ASP A 290 13.99 5.98 7.02
N SER A 291 13.52 5.48 8.15
CA SER A 291 12.58 6.17 9.04
C SER A 291 13.13 7.49 9.63
N LEU A 292 14.45 7.71 9.54
CA LEU A 292 15.11 8.96 9.94
C LEU A 292 15.26 9.95 8.78
N GLY A 293 14.90 9.55 7.56
CA GLY A 293 15.00 10.36 6.34
C GLY A 293 16.34 10.29 5.63
N ALA A 294 17.22 9.34 5.99
CA ALA A 294 18.49 9.13 5.28
C ALA A 294 18.30 8.28 4.03
N LEU A 295 18.82 8.74 2.89
CA LEU A 295 18.79 8.00 1.63
C LEU A 295 19.57 6.69 1.76
N GLN A 296 18.90 5.56 1.48
CA GLN A 296 19.51 4.23 1.50
C GLN A 296 20.01 3.86 0.10
N PHE A 297 19.15 3.87 -0.88
CA PHE A 297 19.44 3.60 -2.29
C PHE A 297 18.32 4.08 -3.21
N SER A 298 18.62 4.05 -4.52
CA SER A 298 17.64 4.37 -5.56
C SER A 298 17.76 3.40 -6.73
N TRP A 299 16.67 3.18 -7.49
CA TRP A 299 16.68 2.44 -8.75
C TRP A 299 15.87 3.15 -9.81
N THR A 300 16.18 2.87 -11.08
CA THR A 300 15.49 3.46 -12.22
C THR A 300 14.21 2.69 -12.55
N ILE A 301 13.20 3.41 -12.97
CA ILE A 301 11.92 2.89 -13.48
C ILE A 301 11.63 3.47 -14.86
N PRO A 302 10.74 2.86 -15.68
CA PRO A 302 10.48 3.31 -17.06
C PRO A 302 9.99 4.75 -17.17
N SER A 303 9.02 5.15 -16.31
CA SER A 303 8.50 6.51 -16.26
C SER A 303 8.11 6.90 -14.83
N VAL A 304 7.92 8.20 -14.57
CA VAL A 304 7.54 8.70 -13.24
C VAL A 304 6.08 8.37 -12.97
N PRO A 305 5.77 7.63 -11.89
CA PRO A 305 4.39 7.38 -11.48
C PRO A 305 3.82 8.59 -10.75
N ASN A 306 2.52 8.77 -10.84
CA ASN A 306 1.80 9.80 -10.08
C ASN A 306 1.45 9.37 -8.65
N THR A 307 1.28 8.06 -8.45
CA THR A 307 1.08 7.46 -7.12
C THR A 307 1.81 6.12 -7.01
N MET A 308 1.98 5.64 -5.80
CA MET A 308 2.49 4.30 -5.48
C MET A 308 1.75 3.78 -4.24
N ALA A 309 1.68 2.46 -4.10
CA ALA A 309 1.16 1.82 -2.89
C ALA A 309 1.97 0.56 -2.55
N ILE A 310 1.99 0.21 -1.26
CA ILE A 310 2.61 -1.03 -0.77
C ILE A 310 1.51 -1.94 -0.27
N ALA A 311 1.57 -3.22 -0.67
CA ALA A 311 0.72 -4.27 -0.13
C ALA A 311 1.56 -5.49 0.26
N ILE A 312 1.10 -6.18 1.28
CA ILE A 312 1.61 -7.49 1.67
C ILE A 312 0.67 -8.50 1.03
N PRO A 313 1.13 -9.32 0.06
CA PRO A 313 0.28 -10.36 -0.51
C PRO A 313 -0.22 -11.30 0.59
N GLU A 314 -1.52 -11.59 0.60
CA GLU A 314 -2.09 -12.60 1.49
C GLU A 314 -1.35 -13.94 1.28
N PRO A 315 -0.99 -14.66 2.36
CA PRO A 315 -0.46 -16.01 2.23
C PRO A 315 -1.47 -16.86 1.49
N SER A 316 -1.05 -17.47 0.38
CA SER A 316 -1.95 -18.25 -0.47
C SER A 316 -2.74 -19.25 0.39
N THR A 317 -4.07 -19.32 0.23
CA THR A 317 -4.99 -20.21 0.95
C THR A 317 -4.58 -21.69 0.88
N ALA A 318 -3.76 -22.07 -0.08
CA ALA A 318 -3.16 -23.41 -0.19
C ALA A 318 -2.34 -23.82 1.04
N VAL A 319 -1.66 -22.87 1.71
CA VAL A 319 -0.88 -23.15 2.94
C VAL A 319 -1.81 -23.39 4.13
N LEU A 320 -2.90 -22.62 4.22
CA LEU A 320 -3.92 -22.80 5.27
C LEU A 320 -4.70 -24.11 5.14
N VAL A 321 -5.00 -24.55 3.91
CA VAL A 321 -5.69 -25.82 3.65
C VAL A 321 -4.79 -27.02 4.00
N LEU A 322 -3.50 -26.95 3.74
CA LEU A 322 -2.56 -28.03 4.14
C LEU A 322 -2.41 -28.13 5.65
N LEU A 323 -2.40 -27.00 6.38
CA LEU A 323 -2.38 -27.00 7.85
C LEU A 323 -3.72 -27.50 8.43
N GLY A 324 -4.86 -27.13 7.85
CA GLY A 324 -6.18 -27.61 8.24
C GLY A 324 -6.39 -29.09 7.96
N ALA A 325 -5.97 -29.59 6.79
CA ALA A 325 -6.07 -30.99 6.43
C ALA A 325 -5.17 -31.90 7.28
N GLY A 326 -3.97 -31.44 7.64
CA GLY A 326 -3.08 -32.13 8.58
C GLY A 326 -3.66 -32.28 9.97
N ALA A 327 -4.32 -31.24 10.49
CA ALA A 327 -4.99 -31.25 11.79
C ALA A 327 -6.23 -32.17 11.82
N ILE A 328 -7.01 -32.21 10.73
CA ILE A 328 -8.21 -33.08 10.59
C ILE A 328 -7.79 -34.53 10.50
N LEU A 329 -6.72 -34.88 9.77
CA LEU A 329 -6.20 -36.23 9.67
C LEU A 329 -5.63 -36.75 11.00
N ALA A 330 -5.07 -35.90 11.84
CA ALA A 330 -4.64 -36.27 13.19
C ALA A 330 -5.84 -36.52 14.12
N TYR A 331 -6.94 -35.77 13.99
CA TYR A 331 -8.14 -35.94 14.82
C TYR A 331 -8.99 -37.17 14.45
N CYS A 332 -9.04 -37.57 13.18
CA CYS A 332 -9.80 -38.73 12.73
C CYS A 332 -9.12 -40.06 13.04
N ARG A 333 -7.86 -40.10 13.50
CA ARG A 333 -7.16 -41.39 13.87
C ARG A 333 -7.22 -41.72 15.35
N CYS A 334 -7.90 -40.93 16.17
CA CYS A 334 -8.08 -41.17 17.60
C CYS A 334 -9.50 -41.60 18.01
N ARG A 335 -10.26 -42.19 17.08
CA ARG A 335 -11.52 -42.89 17.42
C ARG A 335 -11.48 -44.36 17.01
#